data_17168e1f9a6dfe112dbb540b2522a76b
#
_entry.id   17168e1f9a6dfe112dbb540b2522a76b
#
_cell.length_a   1.000
_cell.length_b   1.000
_cell.length_c   1.000
_cell.angle_alpha   90.00
_cell.angle_beta   90.00
_cell.angle_gamma   90.00
#
_symmetry.space_group_name_H-M   'P 1'
#
loop_
_entity.id
_entity.type
_entity.pdbx_description
1 polymer ?
#
loop_
_entity_poly.entity_id
_entity_poly.type
_entity_poly.pdbx_seq_one_letter_code
_entity_poly.pdbx_strand_id
1 'polypeptide(L)'
;MKKKTEKTSVSYDPVVISETTNVQFTKSVKSTGTTIYGKILKDGVEVGQVSYEEAGDYMITSVKPFSKLTKEEVAELYAQVPTCIDEMLHE
;
A
#
# COMPACT_ATOMS: atom_id res chain seq x y z
N MET A 1 -11.20 1.11 -4.03
CA MET A 1 -10.36 2.31 -3.83
C MET A 1 -10.44 3.20 -5.05
N LYS A 2 -10.26 4.49 -4.84
CA LYS A 2 -10.33 5.46 -5.94
C LYS A 2 -9.03 5.47 -6.74
N LYS A 3 -9.15 5.27 -8.05
CA LYS A 3 -8.01 5.20 -8.95
C LYS A 3 -7.63 6.58 -9.46
N LYS A 4 -6.32 6.85 -9.51
CA LYS A 4 -5.75 8.08 -10.02
C LYS A 4 -5.37 7.94 -11.49
N THR A 5 -4.76 6.82 -11.87
CA THR A 5 -4.45 6.46 -13.24
C THR A 5 -4.76 4.99 -13.45
N GLU A 6 -5.07 4.59 -14.69
CA GLU A 6 -5.40 3.21 -15.00
C GLU A 6 -4.79 2.82 -16.35
N LYS A 7 -3.79 1.95 -16.30
CA LYS A 7 -3.11 1.31 -17.43
C LYS A 7 -2.76 -0.11 -16.99
N THR A 8 -1.58 -0.62 -17.40
CA THR A 8 -1.00 -1.84 -16.82
C THR A 8 -0.59 -1.62 -15.36
N SER A 9 -0.34 -0.35 -14.98
CA SER A 9 -0.15 0.06 -13.59
C SER A 9 -1.30 0.97 -13.20
N VAL A 10 -1.85 0.74 -12.03
CA VAL A 10 -2.94 1.55 -11.48
C VAL A 10 -2.43 2.28 -10.24
N SER A 11 -2.53 3.61 -10.25
CA SER A 11 -2.21 4.43 -9.07
C SER A 11 -3.51 4.85 -8.39
N TYR A 12 -3.49 4.93 -7.08
CA TYR A 12 -4.65 5.24 -6.25
C TYR A 12 -4.45 6.55 -5.50
N ASP A 13 -5.56 7.19 -5.12
CA ASP A 13 -5.50 8.32 -4.23
C ASP A 13 -4.94 7.89 -2.87
N PRO A 14 -4.21 8.77 -2.16
CA PRO A 14 -3.61 8.39 -0.88
C PRO A 14 -4.62 7.90 0.15
N VAL A 15 -4.25 6.86 0.87
CA VAL A 15 -5.02 6.35 2.00
C VAL A 15 -4.55 7.05 3.26
N VAL A 16 -5.46 7.75 3.94
CA VAL A 16 -5.12 8.54 5.13
C VAL A 16 -4.97 7.61 6.34
N ILE A 17 -3.83 7.69 6.99
CA ILE A 17 -3.55 6.95 8.22
C ILE A 17 -3.71 7.86 9.43
N SER A 18 -3.22 9.11 9.32
CA SER A 18 -3.37 10.13 10.34
C SER A 18 -3.31 11.50 9.65
N GLU A 19 -3.40 12.59 10.41
CA GLU A 19 -3.32 13.95 9.87
C GLU A 19 -2.03 14.21 9.10
N THR A 20 -0.93 13.53 9.47
CA THR A 20 0.39 13.75 8.89
C THR A 20 0.86 12.59 8.01
N THR A 21 0.17 11.45 8.04
CA THR A 21 0.66 10.20 7.45
C THR A 21 -0.35 9.62 6.49
N ASN A 22 0.12 9.22 5.31
CA ASN A 22 -0.70 8.55 4.31
C ASN A 22 0.12 7.47 3.59
N VAL A 23 -0.58 6.63 2.83
CA VAL A 23 0.05 5.59 2.00
C VAL A 23 -0.42 5.78 0.56
N GLN A 24 0.55 5.84 -0.35
CA GLN A 24 0.27 5.94 -1.79
C GLN A 24 0.50 4.58 -2.43
N PHE A 25 -0.56 3.95 -2.92
CA PHE A 25 -0.51 2.62 -3.51
C PHE A 25 -0.43 2.66 -5.03
N THR A 26 0.29 1.69 -5.58
CA THR A 26 0.32 1.40 -7.02
C THR A 26 0.20 -0.11 -7.19
N LYS A 27 -0.68 -0.53 -8.10
CA LYS A 27 -0.88 -1.94 -8.45
C LYS A 27 -0.37 -2.17 -9.86
N SER A 28 0.46 -3.20 -10.05
CA SER A 28 0.94 -3.64 -11.35
C SER A 28 0.47 -5.06 -11.60
N VAL A 29 -0.19 -5.27 -12.74
CA VAL A 29 -0.69 -6.60 -13.14
C VAL A 29 0.13 -7.07 -14.33
N LYS A 30 0.74 -8.25 -14.19
CA LYS A 30 1.54 -8.89 -15.22
C LYS A 30 1.02 -10.31 -15.45
N SER A 31 1.45 -10.93 -16.54
CA SER A 31 1.08 -12.33 -16.84
C SER A 31 1.54 -13.31 -15.77
N THR A 32 2.58 -12.96 -14.99
CA THR A 32 3.15 -13.79 -13.94
C THR A 32 2.55 -13.54 -12.56
N GLY A 33 1.75 -12.48 -12.38
CA GLY A 33 1.12 -12.18 -11.11
C GLY A 33 0.86 -10.70 -10.90
N THR A 34 0.40 -10.37 -9.70
CA THR A 34 0.06 -9.00 -9.31
C THR A 34 1.00 -8.52 -8.22
N THR A 35 1.51 -7.31 -8.36
CA THR A 35 2.34 -6.66 -7.36
C THR A 35 1.66 -5.36 -6.92
N ILE A 36 1.60 -5.14 -5.61
CA ILE A 36 1.11 -3.89 -5.03
C ILE A 36 2.24 -3.29 -4.20
N TYR A 37 2.54 -2.04 -4.47
CA TYR A 37 3.57 -1.30 -3.76
C TYR A 37 2.96 -0.03 -3.17
N GLY A 38 3.29 0.26 -1.91
CA GLY A 38 2.84 1.47 -1.25
C GLY A 38 3.99 2.21 -0.62
N LYS A 39 3.98 3.54 -0.75
CA LYS A 39 4.91 4.42 -0.05
C LYS A 39 4.21 5.00 1.16
N ILE A 40 4.78 4.84 2.33
CA ILE A 40 4.29 5.46 3.55
C ILE A 40 4.95 6.82 3.69
N LEU A 41 4.13 7.87 3.63
CA LEU A 41 4.63 9.25 3.69
C LEU A 41 4.16 9.91 4.99
N LYS A 42 5.08 10.58 5.66
CA LYS A 42 4.79 11.41 6.83
C LYS A 42 5.34 12.82 6.56
N ASP A 43 4.44 13.81 6.60
CA ASP A 43 4.76 15.19 6.24
C ASP A 43 5.45 15.30 4.87
N GLY A 44 5.00 14.47 3.91
CA GLY A 44 5.54 14.45 2.55
C GLY A 44 6.85 13.70 2.39
N VAL A 45 7.40 13.10 3.43
CA VAL A 45 8.67 12.36 3.40
C VAL A 45 8.41 10.87 3.52
N GLU A 46 9.03 10.07 2.65
CA GLU A 46 8.90 8.61 2.72
C GLU A 46 9.54 8.08 4.00
N VAL A 47 8.74 7.42 4.83
CA VAL A 47 9.17 6.86 6.11
C VAL A 47 8.99 5.36 6.20
N GLY A 48 8.48 4.73 5.15
CA GLY A 48 8.31 3.29 5.11
C GLY A 48 7.69 2.86 3.79
N GLN A 49 7.46 1.56 3.66
CA GLN A 49 6.86 1.01 2.44
C GLN A 49 6.02 -0.21 2.76
N VAL A 50 5.05 -0.44 1.88
CA VAL A 50 4.22 -1.64 1.85
C VAL A 50 4.52 -2.37 0.57
N SER A 51 4.68 -3.68 0.62
CA SER A 51 4.77 -4.49 -0.58
C SER A 51 3.88 -5.72 -0.46
N TYR A 52 3.22 -6.06 -1.54
CA TYR A 52 2.44 -7.27 -1.69
C TYR A 52 2.81 -7.89 -3.02
N GLU A 53 3.03 -9.18 -3.02
CA GLU A 53 3.39 -9.90 -4.23
C GLU A 53 2.58 -11.19 -4.29
N GLU A 54 1.93 -11.41 -5.43
CA GLU A 54 1.21 -12.63 -5.73
C GLU A 54 1.77 -13.20 -7.03
N ALA A 55 2.38 -14.37 -6.95
CA ALA A 55 2.96 -15.06 -8.10
C ALA A 55 2.74 -16.57 -7.92
N GLY A 56 1.87 -17.15 -8.75
CA GLY A 56 1.51 -18.56 -8.62
C GLY A 56 0.87 -18.85 -7.27
N ASP A 57 1.53 -19.68 -6.47
CA ASP A 57 1.03 -20.08 -5.15
C ASP A 57 1.52 -19.19 -4.02
N TYR A 58 2.30 -18.15 -4.33
CA TYR A 58 2.90 -17.28 -3.31
C TYR A 58 2.11 -16.00 -3.12
N MET A 59 1.88 -15.66 -1.88
CA MET A 59 1.30 -14.38 -1.48
C MET A 59 2.17 -13.83 -0.34
N ILE A 60 2.84 -12.71 -0.59
CA ILE A 60 3.72 -12.09 0.38
C ILE A 60 3.24 -10.66 0.63
N THR A 61 2.93 -10.35 1.88
CA THR A 61 2.61 -8.99 2.31
C THR A 61 3.64 -8.55 3.35
N SER A 62 4.26 -7.40 3.13
CA SER A 62 5.15 -6.84 4.13
C SER A 62 4.90 -5.35 4.30
N VAL A 63 5.02 -4.90 5.54
CA VAL A 63 4.96 -3.49 5.93
C VAL A 63 6.25 -3.19 6.67
N LYS A 64 6.99 -2.20 6.20
CA LYS A 64 8.26 -1.82 6.82
C LYS A 64 8.18 -0.37 7.27
N PRO A 65 7.61 -0.10 8.46
CA PRO A 65 7.66 1.25 9.02
C PRO A 65 9.05 1.55 9.52
N PHE A 66 9.52 2.73 9.22
CA PHE A 66 10.76 3.25 9.79
C PHE A 66 10.47 3.95 11.13
N SER A 67 11.52 4.46 11.78
CA SER A 67 11.47 4.93 13.17
C SER A 67 10.62 6.18 13.44
N LYS A 68 10.03 6.80 12.41
CA LYS A 68 9.33 8.08 12.58
C LYS A 68 7.82 7.98 12.79
N LEU A 69 7.29 6.76 12.79
CA LEU A 69 5.86 6.54 13.01
C LEU A 69 5.56 6.31 14.49
N THR A 70 4.42 6.80 14.95
CA THR A 70 3.93 6.52 16.30
C THR A 70 3.35 5.12 16.36
N LYS A 71 3.17 4.59 17.57
CA LYS A 71 2.53 3.27 17.76
C LYS A 71 1.11 3.25 17.20
N GLU A 72 0.39 4.34 17.35
CA GLU A 72 -0.97 4.49 16.86
C GLU A 72 -0.99 4.46 15.33
N GLU A 73 -0.04 5.13 14.67
CA GLU A 73 0.09 5.10 13.22
C GLU A 73 0.44 3.72 12.70
N VAL A 74 1.34 3.01 13.38
CA VAL A 74 1.70 1.63 13.01
C VAL A 74 0.50 0.71 13.17
N ALA A 75 -0.25 0.82 14.26
CA ALA A 75 -1.46 0.03 14.47
C ALA A 75 -2.49 0.29 13.38
N GLU A 76 -2.71 1.54 12.99
CA GLU A 76 -3.63 1.91 11.93
C GLU A 76 -3.18 1.36 10.57
N LEU A 77 -1.88 1.38 10.29
CA LEU A 77 -1.33 0.77 9.07
C LEU A 77 -1.66 -0.72 9.01
N TYR A 78 -1.40 -1.46 10.08
CA TYR A 78 -1.70 -2.89 10.12
C TYR A 78 -3.20 -3.18 10.03
N ALA A 79 -4.04 -2.26 10.48
CA ALA A 79 -5.48 -2.40 10.35
C ALA A 79 -5.97 -2.13 8.92
N GLN A 80 -5.45 -1.08 8.27
CA GLN A 80 -5.94 -0.64 6.96
C GLN A 80 -5.30 -1.34 5.77
N VAL A 81 -4.01 -1.68 5.85
CA VAL A 81 -3.26 -2.22 4.71
C VAL A 81 -3.88 -3.52 4.17
N PRO A 82 -4.19 -4.53 4.99
CA PRO A 82 -4.80 -5.76 4.47
C PRO A 82 -6.14 -5.50 3.77
N THR A 83 -6.96 -4.61 4.31
CA THR A 83 -8.24 -4.24 3.71
C THR A 83 -8.04 -3.55 2.36
N CYS A 84 -7.09 -2.63 2.27
CA CYS A 84 -6.77 -1.94 1.02
C CYS A 84 -6.26 -2.90 -0.04
N ILE A 85 -5.39 -3.83 0.33
CA ILE A 85 -4.87 -4.84 -0.59
C ILE A 85 -6.02 -5.71 -1.12
N ASP A 86 -6.91 -6.16 -0.23
CA ASP A 86 -8.07 -6.95 -0.62
C ASP A 86 -8.97 -6.20 -1.60
N GLU A 87 -9.25 -4.93 -1.34
CA GLU A 87 -10.04 -4.09 -2.26
C GLU A 87 -9.36 -3.97 -3.63
N MET A 88 -8.05 -3.72 -3.66
CA MET A 88 -7.31 -3.59 -4.91
C MET A 88 -7.28 -4.89 -5.71
N LEU A 89 -7.23 -6.03 -5.05
CA LEU A 89 -7.22 -7.34 -5.72
C LEU A 89 -8.58 -7.71 -6.32
N HIS A 90 -9.67 -7.17 -5.79
CA HIS A 90 -11.02 -7.49 -6.24
C HIS A 90 -11.62 -6.44 -7.18
N GLU A 91 -10.82 -5.56 -7.70
CA GLU A 91 -11.27 -4.59 -8.70
C GLU A 91 -11.32 -5.15 -10.11
#